data_32e3c1680ce0752744165cb2e542edb1
#
_entry.id   32e3c1680ce0752744165cb2e542edb1
#
_cell.length_a   1.000
_cell.length_b   1.000
_cell.length_c   1.000
_cell.angle_alpha   90.00
_cell.angle_beta   90.00
_cell.angle_gamma   90.00
#
_symmetry.space_group_name_H-M   'P 1'
#
loop_
_entity.id
_entity.type
_entity.pdbx_description
1 polymer ?
#
loop_
_entity_poly.entity_id
_entity_poly.type
_entity_poly.pdbx_seq_one_letter_code
_entity_poly.pdbx_strand_id
1 'polypeptide(L)'
;MKYNGNRWTLKTLYETSCSDIPSVPGIYFIWLPDGMEIQFTDQVANHHAPLYPIDVLCDKYMSSKEKKLLYIGKASGKKGLCQRIRQYVNEAVNHKGGRAIWQIVNAEQLFLSYEICEDAVNREHELLCKFQEQNHVLPLANWRT
;
A
#
# COMPACT_ATOMS: atom_id res chain seq x y z
N MET A 1 6.29 -0.93 -13.84
CA MET A 1 7.16 -1.21 -12.67
C MET A 1 7.14 -2.69 -12.39
N LYS A 2 8.32 -3.30 -12.33
CA LYS A 2 8.44 -4.72 -12.01
C LYS A 2 8.74 -4.89 -10.54
N TYR A 3 8.12 -5.86 -9.93
CA TYR A 3 8.41 -6.26 -8.57
C TYR A 3 9.67 -7.14 -8.57
N ASN A 4 10.67 -6.76 -7.80
CA ASN A 4 11.91 -7.50 -7.64
C ASN A 4 12.28 -7.57 -6.16
N GLY A 5 12.63 -8.76 -5.68
CA GLY A 5 13.16 -8.94 -4.34
C GLY A 5 12.20 -9.60 -3.38
N ASN A 6 12.49 -9.49 -2.11
CA ASN A 6 11.74 -10.15 -1.05
C ASN A 6 10.37 -9.50 -0.85
N ARG A 7 9.39 -10.33 -0.55
CA ARG A 7 8.04 -9.90 -0.28
C ARG A 7 7.45 -10.70 0.87
N TRP A 8 6.48 -10.09 1.54
CA TRP A 8 5.76 -10.69 2.64
C TRP A 8 4.27 -10.45 2.43
N THR A 9 3.41 -11.37 2.89
CA THR A 9 1.99 -11.05 2.98
C THR A 9 1.77 -10.08 4.14
N LEU A 10 0.72 -9.27 4.05
CA LEU A 10 0.36 -8.38 5.17
C LEU A 10 0.09 -9.18 6.44
N LYS A 11 -0.48 -10.38 6.30
CA LYS A 11 -0.69 -11.31 7.42
C LYS A 11 0.61 -11.66 8.12
N THR A 12 1.64 -12.06 7.38
CA THR A 12 2.95 -12.41 7.94
C THR A 12 3.57 -11.23 8.66
N LEU A 13 3.50 -10.04 8.08
CA LEU A 13 4.04 -8.83 8.71
C LEU A 13 3.33 -8.51 10.03
N TYR A 14 2.02 -8.70 10.07
CA TYR A 14 1.27 -8.54 11.32
C TYR A 14 1.69 -9.57 12.37
N GLU A 15 1.79 -10.84 11.99
CA GLU A 15 2.11 -11.94 12.90
C GLU A 15 3.54 -11.84 13.47
N THR A 16 4.49 -11.34 12.67
CA THR A 16 5.89 -11.20 13.09
C THR A 16 6.22 -9.81 13.65
N SER A 17 5.25 -8.92 13.73
CA SER A 17 5.44 -7.52 14.12
C SER A 17 6.53 -6.84 13.28
N CYS A 18 6.59 -7.18 11.98
CA CYS A 18 7.55 -6.63 11.01
C CYS A 18 9.02 -6.88 11.41
N SER A 19 9.31 -8.01 12.05
CA SER A 19 10.66 -8.31 12.55
C SER A 19 11.73 -8.36 11.45
N ASP A 20 11.34 -8.67 10.19
CA ASP A 20 12.27 -8.75 9.06
C ASP A 20 12.40 -7.42 8.30
N ILE A 21 11.70 -6.37 8.73
CA ILE A 21 11.73 -5.07 8.05
C ILE A 21 12.72 -4.14 8.75
N PRO A 22 13.67 -3.53 8.01
CA PRO A 22 14.67 -2.68 8.64
C PRO A 22 14.11 -1.34 9.10
N SER A 23 14.71 -0.78 10.16
CA SER A 23 14.32 0.52 10.71
C SER A 23 15.11 1.64 10.04
N VAL A 24 14.94 1.76 8.73
CA VAL A 24 15.58 2.78 7.88
C VAL A 24 14.54 3.40 6.96
N PRO A 25 14.77 4.64 6.47
CA PRO A 25 13.84 5.27 5.53
C PRO A 25 13.71 4.49 4.23
N GLY A 26 12.54 4.58 3.62
CA GLY A 26 12.29 3.94 2.35
C GLY A 26 10.87 4.08 1.85
N ILE A 27 10.60 3.36 0.78
CA ILE A 27 9.31 3.29 0.12
C ILE A 27 8.81 1.85 0.24
N TYR A 28 7.51 1.68 0.46
CA TYR A 28 6.92 0.34 0.44
C TYR A 28 5.75 0.30 -0.54
N PHE A 29 5.50 -0.90 -1.04
CA PHE A 29 4.55 -1.15 -2.13
C PHE A 29 3.63 -2.27 -1.71
N ILE A 30 2.34 -2.13 -2.03
CA ILE A 30 1.35 -3.19 -1.82
C ILE A 30 0.93 -3.72 -3.19
N TRP A 31 0.97 -5.04 -3.33
CA TRP A 31 0.75 -5.73 -4.60
C TRP A 31 -0.38 -6.74 -4.50
N LEU A 32 -1.15 -6.84 -5.58
CA LEU A 32 -2.12 -7.91 -5.76
C LEU A 32 -1.40 -9.18 -6.19
N PRO A 33 -1.56 -10.32 -5.49
CA PRO A 33 -0.96 -11.58 -5.89
C PRO A 33 -1.49 -12.06 -7.24
N ASP A 34 -0.65 -12.80 -7.98
CA ASP A 34 -1.08 -13.44 -9.21
C ASP A 34 -2.23 -14.41 -8.93
N GLY A 35 -3.24 -14.39 -9.78
CA GLY A 35 -4.40 -15.27 -9.66
C GLY A 35 -5.44 -14.83 -8.64
N MET A 36 -5.18 -13.77 -7.88
CA MET A 36 -6.16 -13.22 -6.93
C MET A 36 -7.05 -12.20 -7.66
N GLU A 37 -8.37 -12.43 -7.62
CA GLU A 37 -9.33 -11.45 -8.10
C GLU A 37 -9.56 -10.38 -7.05
N ILE A 38 -9.55 -9.10 -7.45
CA ILE A 38 -9.84 -8.02 -6.53
C ILE A 38 -11.35 -7.90 -6.32
N GLN A 39 -11.75 -7.78 -5.07
CA GLN A 39 -13.14 -7.58 -4.68
C GLN A 39 -13.18 -6.60 -3.53
N PHE A 40 -14.06 -5.60 -3.60
CA PHE A 40 -14.16 -4.57 -2.58
C PHE A 40 -15.31 -4.83 -1.61
N THR A 41 -15.16 -4.29 -0.39
CA THR A 41 -16.16 -4.44 0.67
C THR A 41 -16.29 -3.13 1.46
N ASP A 42 -17.46 -2.90 2.04
CA ASP A 42 -17.68 -1.86 3.04
C ASP A 42 -17.77 -2.44 4.46
N GLN A 43 -17.53 -3.74 4.61
CA GLN A 43 -17.52 -4.45 5.89
C GLN A 43 -16.09 -4.52 6.42
N VAL A 44 -15.65 -3.42 7.05
CA VAL A 44 -14.32 -3.28 7.61
C VAL A 44 -14.42 -3.22 9.13
N ALA A 45 -13.78 -4.17 9.82
CA ALA A 45 -13.87 -4.30 11.26
C ALA A 45 -13.29 -3.10 12.03
N ASN A 46 -12.28 -2.47 11.47
CA ASN A 46 -11.48 -1.46 12.18
C ASN A 46 -11.11 -0.34 11.21
N HIS A 47 -11.76 0.83 11.35
CA HIS A 47 -11.46 1.97 10.50
C HIS A 47 -11.52 3.27 11.31
N HIS A 48 -10.65 4.21 10.96
CA HIS A 48 -10.49 5.49 11.66
C HIS A 48 -10.92 6.69 10.81
N ALA A 49 -11.54 6.43 9.66
CA ALA A 49 -12.05 7.45 8.75
C ALA A 49 -13.22 6.88 7.96
N PRO A 50 -14.06 7.71 7.34
CA PRO A 50 -15.13 7.22 6.49
C PRO A 50 -14.58 6.32 5.38
N LEU A 51 -15.32 5.26 5.07
CA LEU A 51 -14.97 4.35 4.00
C LEU A 51 -15.19 5.01 2.64
N TYR A 52 -14.41 4.56 1.65
CA TYR A 52 -14.63 4.97 0.26
C TYR A 52 -15.83 4.22 -0.31
N PRO A 53 -16.65 4.86 -1.16
CA PRO A 53 -17.71 4.15 -1.89
C PRO A 53 -17.10 3.05 -2.76
N ILE A 54 -17.74 1.88 -2.77
CA ILE A 54 -17.24 0.72 -3.53
C ILE A 54 -17.15 1.04 -5.02
N ASP A 55 -18.14 1.74 -5.58
CA ASP A 55 -18.14 2.11 -6.99
C ASP A 55 -16.98 3.03 -7.36
N VAL A 56 -16.58 3.93 -6.46
CA VAL A 56 -15.41 4.80 -6.66
C VAL A 56 -14.13 3.96 -6.73
N LEU A 57 -13.98 2.98 -5.84
CA LEU A 57 -12.83 2.09 -5.85
C LEU A 57 -12.80 1.22 -7.10
N CYS A 58 -13.93 0.67 -7.49
CA CYS A 58 -14.05 -0.13 -8.72
C CYS A 58 -13.66 0.69 -9.97
N ASP A 59 -14.21 1.88 -10.10
CA ASP A 59 -13.94 2.74 -11.26
C ASP A 59 -12.46 3.11 -11.34
N LYS A 60 -11.86 3.47 -10.21
CA LYS A 60 -10.45 3.82 -10.16
C LYS A 60 -9.56 2.65 -10.56
N TYR A 61 -9.83 1.46 -10.02
CA TYR A 61 -9.08 0.26 -10.35
C TYR A 61 -9.20 -0.08 -11.83
N MET A 62 -10.41 -0.05 -12.38
CA MET A 62 -10.66 -0.38 -13.79
C MET A 62 -10.04 0.63 -14.75
N SER A 63 -9.85 1.88 -14.31
CA SER A 63 -9.24 2.93 -15.13
C SER A 63 -7.72 2.80 -15.26
N SER A 64 -7.07 2.05 -14.40
CA SER A 64 -5.62 1.86 -14.44
C SER A 64 -5.25 0.72 -15.37
N LYS A 65 -4.17 0.89 -16.13
CA LYS A 65 -3.58 -0.21 -16.91
C LYS A 65 -2.80 -1.16 -16.02
N GLU A 66 -2.12 -0.62 -15.01
CA GLU A 66 -1.40 -1.40 -14.02
C GLU A 66 -2.39 -1.96 -13.01
N LYS A 67 -2.51 -3.28 -12.94
CA LYS A 67 -3.49 -3.98 -12.10
C LYS A 67 -2.91 -4.55 -10.81
N LYS A 68 -1.59 -4.65 -10.71
CA LYS A 68 -0.93 -5.35 -9.59
C LYS A 68 -0.49 -4.40 -8.48
N LEU A 69 0.06 -3.24 -8.82
CA LEU A 69 0.53 -2.27 -7.84
C LEU A 69 -0.65 -1.45 -7.33
N LEU A 70 -0.98 -1.62 -6.04
CA LEU A 70 -2.19 -1.04 -5.46
C LEU A 70 -1.91 0.16 -4.56
N TYR A 71 -0.69 0.29 -4.02
CA TYR A 71 -0.35 1.37 -3.10
C TYR A 71 1.16 1.60 -3.06
N ILE A 72 1.56 2.86 -2.98
CA ILE A 72 2.94 3.29 -2.76
C ILE A 72 2.93 4.15 -1.50
N GLY A 73 3.67 3.72 -0.47
CA GLY A 73 3.80 4.44 0.79
C GLY A 73 5.22 4.82 1.09
N LYS A 74 5.42 5.77 1.99
CA LYS A 74 6.76 6.20 2.40
C LYS A 74 6.94 6.07 3.90
N ALA A 75 8.19 5.91 4.31
CA ALA A 75 8.62 5.93 5.68
C ALA A 75 9.86 6.82 5.78
N SER A 76 9.69 8.07 6.21
CA SER A 76 10.76 9.07 6.25
C SER A 76 11.29 9.34 7.66
N GLY A 77 10.65 8.77 8.69
CA GLY A 77 11.04 8.99 10.08
C GLY A 77 12.27 8.20 10.50
N LYS A 78 12.79 8.50 11.69
CA LYS A 78 13.98 7.83 12.24
C LYS A 78 13.81 6.32 12.42
N LYS A 79 12.61 5.86 12.75
CA LYS A 79 12.31 4.44 12.92
C LYS A 79 11.92 3.78 11.59
N GLY A 80 11.78 4.56 10.53
CA GLY A 80 11.71 4.13 9.16
C GLY A 80 10.63 3.12 8.82
N LEU A 81 10.99 2.24 7.89
CA LEU A 81 10.08 1.26 7.31
C LEU A 81 9.43 0.35 8.36
N CYS A 82 10.22 -0.19 9.29
CA CYS A 82 9.69 -1.14 10.27
C CYS A 82 8.53 -0.54 11.08
N GLN A 83 8.71 0.66 11.63
CA GLN A 83 7.67 1.31 12.42
C GLN A 83 6.46 1.66 11.55
N ARG A 84 6.68 2.25 10.38
CA ARG A 84 5.60 2.72 9.53
C ARG A 84 4.74 1.56 9.00
N ILE A 85 5.41 0.49 8.56
CA ILE A 85 4.70 -0.69 8.06
C ILE A 85 3.96 -1.40 9.20
N ARG A 86 4.58 -1.46 10.40
CA ARG A 86 3.90 -2.04 11.56
C ARG A 86 2.62 -1.27 11.92
N GLN A 87 2.66 0.07 11.91
CA GLN A 87 1.48 0.90 12.10
C GLN A 87 0.42 0.59 11.05
N TYR A 88 0.86 0.42 9.81
CA TYR A 88 -0.04 0.14 8.69
C TYR A 88 -0.74 -1.21 8.86
N VAL A 89 -0.01 -2.28 9.12
CA VAL A 89 -0.61 -3.62 9.26
C VAL A 89 -1.46 -3.76 10.52
N ASN A 90 -1.25 -2.90 11.51
CA ASN A 90 -2.09 -2.83 12.70
C ASN A 90 -3.26 -1.84 12.55
N GLU A 91 -3.41 -1.25 11.37
CA GLU A 91 -4.46 -0.27 11.05
C GLU A 91 -4.51 0.86 12.08
N ALA A 92 -3.34 1.38 12.46
CA ALA A 92 -3.23 2.41 13.47
C ALA A 92 -3.86 3.74 13.01
N VAL A 93 -4.44 4.49 13.96
CA VAL A 93 -5.13 5.74 13.67
C VAL A 93 -4.21 6.79 13.02
N ASN A 94 -2.91 6.75 13.31
CA ASN A 94 -1.95 7.69 12.73
C ASN A 94 -1.44 7.27 11.34
N HIS A 95 -1.89 6.14 10.80
CA HIS A 95 -1.57 5.70 9.44
C HIS A 95 -2.85 5.68 8.61
N LYS A 96 -3.24 6.83 8.09
CA LYS A 96 -4.47 6.96 7.29
C LYS A 96 -4.21 6.77 5.79
N GLY A 97 -2.98 6.95 5.33
CA GLY A 97 -2.63 6.69 3.94
C GLY A 97 -2.78 5.21 3.62
N GLY A 98 -3.30 4.91 2.43
CA GLY A 98 -3.46 3.54 1.99
C GLY A 98 -4.60 2.77 2.64
N ARG A 99 -5.50 3.44 3.34
CA ARG A 99 -6.59 2.74 4.05
C ARG A 99 -7.57 2.03 3.12
N ALA A 100 -7.66 2.43 1.86
CA ALA A 100 -8.51 1.75 0.87
C ALA A 100 -8.12 0.29 0.66
N ILE A 101 -6.85 -0.07 0.93
CA ILE A 101 -6.40 -1.46 0.86
C ILE A 101 -7.24 -2.36 1.76
N TRP A 102 -7.65 -1.86 2.94
CA TRP A 102 -8.42 -2.65 3.90
C TRP A 102 -9.88 -2.85 3.48
N GLN A 103 -10.32 -2.19 2.40
CA GLN A 103 -11.60 -2.45 1.75
C GLN A 103 -11.52 -3.51 0.64
N ILE A 104 -10.37 -4.16 0.50
CA ILE A 104 -10.20 -5.32 -0.39
C ILE A 104 -10.48 -6.58 0.40
N VAL A 105 -11.32 -7.44 -0.12
CA VAL A 105 -11.62 -8.74 0.49
C VAL A 105 -10.34 -9.57 0.55
N ASN A 106 -10.04 -10.16 1.70
CA ASN A 106 -8.80 -10.91 1.95
C ASN A 106 -7.53 -10.06 1.82
N ALA A 107 -7.60 -8.80 2.24
CA ALA A 107 -6.46 -7.87 2.15
C ALA A 107 -5.20 -8.42 2.82
N GLU A 108 -5.33 -9.25 3.85
CA GLU A 108 -4.20 -9.85 4.55
C GLU A 108 -3.33 -10.75 3.66
N GLN A 109 -3.86 -11.18 2.52
CA GLN A 109 -3.14 -12.00 1.54
C GLN A 109 -2.35 -11.17 0.52
N LEU A 110 -2.53 -9.85 0.50
CA LEU A 110 -1.76 -8.97 -0.38
C LEU A 110 -0.30 -8.98 0.01
N PHE A 111 0.58 -8.75 -0.98
CA PHE A 111 2.02 -8.71 -0.75
C PHE A 111 2.52 -7.29 -0.51
N LEU A 112 3.54 -7.18 0.34
CA LEU A 112 4.30 -5.96 0.54
C LEU A 112 5.75 -6.19 0.17
N SER A 113 6.35 -5.23 -0.54
CA SER A 113 7.78 -5.14 -0.77
C SER A 113 8.26 -3.74 -0.40
N TYR A 114 9.56 -3.52 -0.31
CA TYR A 114 10.10 -2.21 0.01
C TYR A 114 11.39 -1.92 -0.74
N GLU A 115 11.73 -0.63 -0.77
CA GLU A 115 12.98 -0.12 -1.31
C GLU A 115 13.58 0.83 -0.26
N ILE A 116 14.83 0.62 0.13
CA ILE A 116 15.52 1.51 1.05
C ILE A 116 15.89 2.78 0.28
N CYS A 117 15.56 3.94 0.86
CA CYS A 117 15.79 5.22 0.22
C CYS A 117 15.88 6.33 1.26
N GLU A 118 16.98 7.07 1.29
CA GLU A 118 17.16 8.17 2.26
C GLU A 118 16.18 9.30 2.02
N ASP A 119 15.93 9.66 0.76
CA ASP A 119 15.00 10.72 0.38
C ASP A 119 13.64 10.13 0.00
N ALA A 120 12.98 9.52 0.99
CA ALA A 120 11.72 8.84 0.78
C ALA A 120 10.61 9.79 0.28
N VAL A 121 10.60 11.04 0.75
CA VAL A 121 9.57 12.02 0.35
C VAL A 121 9.63 12.28 -1.15
N ASN A 122 10.80 12.61 -1.67
CA ASN A 122 10.96 12.89 -3.10
C ASN A 122 10.79 11.62 -3.94
N ARG A 123 11.27 10.50 -3.44
CA ARG A 123 11.15 9.22 -4.15
C ARG A 123 9.69 8.79 -4.31
N GLU A 124 8.89 8.91 -3.27
CA GLU A 124 7.46 8.61 -3.34
C GLU A 124 6.76 9.50 -4.36
N HIS A 125 7.02 10.81 -4.28
CA HIS A 125 6.43 11.77 -5.21
C HIS A 125 6.78 11.43 -6.66
N GLU A 126 8.04 11.15 -6.94
CA GLU A 126 8.53 10.77 -8.27
C GLU A 126 7.82 9.51 -8.79
N LEU A 127 7.71 8.48 -7.94
CA LEU A 127 7.05 7.23 -8.32
C LEU A 127 5.56 7.42 -8.58
N LEU A 128 4.87 8.22 -7.76
CA LEU A 128 3.46 8.49 -7.94
C LEU A 128 3.18 9.31 -9.21
N CYS A 129 3.99 10.32 -9.48
CA CYS A 129 3.87 11.11 -10.70
C CYS A 129 4.08 10.24 -11.94
N LYS A 130 5.09 9.37 -11.92
CA LYS A 130 5.38 8.46 -13.02
C LYS A 130 4.23 7.46 -13.24
N PHE A 131 3.68 6.92 -12.15
CA PHE A 131 2.54 6.01 -12.24
C PHE A 131 1.34 6.71 -12.89
N GLN A 132 1.01 7.92 -12.41
CA GLN A 132 -0.12 8.69 -12.94
C GLN A 132 0.08 9.05 -14.41
N GLU A 133 1.28 9.39 -14.81
CA GLU A 133 1.61 9.69 -16.21
C GLU A 133 1.37 8.47 -17.11
N GLN A 134 1.75 7.28 -16.65
CA GLN A 134 1.62 6.05 -17.43
C GLN A 134 0.20 5.47 -17.41
N ASN A 135 -0.55 5.67 -16.34
CA ASN A 135 -1.83 4.99 -16.11
C ASN A 135 -3.03 5.94 -16.08
N HIS A 136 -2.82 7.26 -16.13
CA HIS A 136 -3.84 8.30 -16.07
C HIS A 136 -4.59 8.40 -14.75
N VAL A 137 -4.28 7.53 -13.78
CA VAL A 137 -4.78 7.54 -12.41
C VAL A 137 -3.64 7.17 -11.49
N LEU A 138 -3.78 7.48 -10.20
CA LEU A 138 -2.88 7.00 -9.16
C LEU A 138 -3.16 5.54 -8.82
N PRO A 139 -2.24 4.83 -8.14
CA PRO A 139 -2.56 3.51 -7.61
C PRO A 139 -3.83 3.54 -6.77
N LEU A 140 -4.53 2.42 -6.70
CA LEU A 140 -5.85 2.30 -6.08
C LEU A 140 -5.96 3.03 -4.74
N ALA A 141 -4.99 2.86 -3.86
CA ALA A 141 -5.06 3.41 -2.50
C ALA A 141 -4.31 4.73 -2.31
N ASN A 142 -3.80 5.33 -3.38
CA ASN A 142 -3.19 6.65 -3.35
C ASN A 142 -4.16 7.68 -3.92
N TRP A 143 -4.31 8.83 -3.24
CA TRP A 143 -5.27 9.85 -3.62
C TRP A 143 -4.61 11.19 -3.98
N ARG A 144 -3.31 11.31 -3.75
CA ARG A 144 -2.53 12.51 -4.08
C ARG A 144 -1.06 12.14 -4.25
N THR A 145 -0.33 12.96 -4.99
CA THR A 145 1.11 12.77 -5.17
C THR A 145 1.96 13.44 -4.03
#